data_84f63ddbd50ca419903e27e8927d49c6
#
_entry.id   84f63ddbd50ca419903e27e8927d49c6
#
_cell.length_a   1.000
_cell.length_b   1.000
_cell.length_c   1.000
_cell.angle_alpha   90.00
_cell.angle_beta   90.00
_cell.angle_gamma   90.00
#
_symmetry.space_group_name_H-M   'P 1'
#
loop_
_entity.id
_entity.type
_entity.pdbx_description
1 polymer ?
#
loop_
_entity_poly.entity_id
_entity_poly.type
_entity_poly.pdbx_seq_one_letter_code
_entity_poly.pdbx_strand_id
1 'polypeptide(L)'
;MGALATYLQQQVGGTLSGDDATTWARASALFATKGLEGALLAVPPTPAVELAIATATGRLIAESERTVVSEVFAGKRKLRLTRLLPHLVKPAAGLTIVTTNYDRLVEIAAEEADIGADTMFVGRFAGRLNERESQLSFCRNVTVKQRPAVATFHYRPRTLICKPHGSLDWYVRAGRPVFYPGDLVDAVRLIITPGHNKFRNGYDSPFDHHRSKANDAIDRASRFLLLGYGFNDDHLETHLSPCIKGGRPTLMLTRSLSTVARQLALMHANVIALEYAEVEGVAGTTVIIEQKESFFPGIGMWDVDSFVTEVLEP
;
A
#
# COMPACT_ATOMS: atom_id res chain seq x y z
N MET A 1 -11.66 7.14 4.74
CA MET A 1 -11.86 6.85 6.19
C MET A 1 -13.34 6.87 6.56
N GLY A 2 -14.15 7.84 6.14
CA GLY A 2 -15.58 7.89 6.48
C GLY A 2 -16.39 6.67 6.07
N ALA A 3 -16.22 6.18 4.84
CA ALA A 3 -16.96 5.00 4.36
C ALA A 3 -16.66 3.72 5.18
N LEU A 4 -15.39 3.49 5.54
CA LEU A 4 -15.01 2.37 6.40
C LEU A 4 -15.62 2.51 7.80
N ALA A 5 -15.56 3.69 8.41
CA ALA A 5 -16.13 3.93 9.73
C ALA A 5 -17.66 3.65 9.74
N THR A 6 -18.38 4.12 8.72
CA THR A 6 -19.82 3.87 8.57
C THR A 6 -20.11 2.36 8.41
N TYR A 7 -19.34 1.66 7.59
CA TYR A 7 -19.50 0.22 7.40
C TYR A 7 -19.24 -0.55 8.70
N LEU A 8 -18.17 -0.21 9.43
CA LEU A 8 -17.86 -0.86 10.70
C LEU A 8 -18.95 -0.63 11.76
N GLN A 9 -19.54 0.56 11.84
CA GLN A 9 -20.68 0.82 12.74
C GLN A 9 -21.85 -0.12 12.49
N GLN A 10 -22.11 -0.45 11.22
CA GLN A 10 -23.21 -1.35 10.84
C GLN A 10 -22.90 -2.83 11.08
N GLN A 11 -21.63 -3.24 10.90
CA GLN A 11 -21.28 -4.66 10.87
C GLN A 11 -20.74 -5.21 12.18
N VAL A 12 -20.05 -4.40 12.98
CA VAL A 12 -19.32 -4.89 14.17
C VAL A 12 -20.24 -5.06 15.38
N GLY A 13 -21.16 -4.11 15.61
CA GLY A 13 -21.97 -4.11 16.82
C GLY A 13 -22.79 -5.38 17.03
N GLY A 14 -23.36 -5.94 15.98
CA GLY A 14 -24.18 -7.16 16.03
C GLY A 14 -23.41 -8.46 16.29
N THR A 15 -22.07 -8.43 16.22
CA THR A 15 -21.21 -9.62 16.42
C THR A 15 -20.62 -9.71 17.83
N LEU A 16 -20.83 -8.69 18.65
CA LEU A 16 -20.25 -8.55 19.99
C LEU A 16 -21.31 -8.65 21.09
N SER A 17 -20.91 -9.04 22.28
CA SER A 17 -21.76 -9.15 23.46
C SER A 17 -21.05 -8.66 24.72
N GLY A 18 -21.81 -8.39 25.78
CA GLY A 18 -21.27 -7.98 27.09
C GLY A 18 -20.39 -6.73 27.05
N ASP A 19 -19.22 -6.82 27.68
CA ASP A 19 -18.25 -5.72 27.80
C ASP A 19 -17.66 -5.32 26.45
N ASP A 20 -17.51 -6.26 25.51
CA ASP A 20 -17.02 -6.00 24.17
C ASP A 20 -18.00 -5.13 23.37
N ALA A 21 -19.30 -5.42 23.47
CA ALA A 21 -20.34 -4.59 22.86
C ALA A 21 -20.38 -3.18 23.47
N THR A 22 -20.19 -3.06 24.78
CA THR A 22 -20.10 -1.77 25.48
C THR A 22 -18.87 -0.98 25.03
N THR A 23 -17.73 -1.63 24.93
CA THR A 23 -16.48 -1.01 24.45
C THR A 23 -16.64 -0.51 23.02
N TRP A 24 -17.21 -1.33 22.12
CA TRP A 24 -17.52 -0.92 20.75
C TRP A 24 -18.49 0.25 20.68
N ALA A 25 -19.57 0.23 21.44
CA ALA A 25 -20.54 1.32 21.46
C ALA A 25 -19.91 2.66 21.86
N ARG A 26 -19.02 2.65 22.87
CA ARG A 26 -18.25 3.84 23.29
C ARG A 26 -17.30 4.32 22.20
N ALA A 27 -16.56 3.43 21.56
CA ALA A 27 -15.63 3.78 20.50
C ALA A 27 -16.36 4.34 19.27
N SER A 28 -17.40 3.64 18.80
CA SER A 28 -18.15 4.01 17.60
C SER A 28 -18.91 5.33 17.73
N ALA A 29 -19.33 5.70 18.92
CA ALA A 29 -19.95 7.02 19.20
C ALA A 29 -18.99 8.20 18.95
N LEU A 30 -17.69 7.96 18.98
CA LEU A 30 -16.66 8.98 18.74
C LEU A 30 -16.24 9.12 17.26
N PHE A 31 -16.73 8.25 16.36
CA PHE A 31 -16.29 8.28 14.95
C PHE A 31 -16.60 9.61 14.26
N ALA A 32 -17.75 10.22 14.57
CA ALA A 32 -18.13 11.50 13.97
C ALA A 32 -17.22 12.67 14.38
N THR A 33 -16.69 12.63 15.61
CA THR A 33 -15.91 13.74 16.18
C THR A 33 -14.40 13.54 16.10
N LYS A 34 -13.92 12.29 16.22
CA LYS A 34 -12.49 11.96 16.28
C LYS A 34 -11.99 11.17 15.06
N GLY A 35 -12.90 10.77 14.18
CA GLY A 35 -12.59 9.80 13.12
C GLY A 35 -12.38 8.39 13.69
N LEU A 36 -12.19 7.41 12.81
CA LEU A 36 -12.01 6.00 13.20
C LEU A 36 -10.78 5.79 14.09
N GLU A 37 -9.63 6.27 13.66
CA GLU A 37 -8.36 6.06 14.36
C GLU A 37 -8.32 6.77 15.71
N GLY A 38 -8.71 8.05 15.75
CA GLY A 38 -8.78 8.81 17.00
C GLY A 38 -9.79 8.27 18.00
N ALA A 39 -10.88 7.66 17.54
CA ALA A 39 -11.86 7.01 18.41
C ALA A 39 -11.31 5.72 19.04
N LEU A 40 -10.63 4.88 18.23
CA LEU A 40 -10.01 3.63 18.72
C LEU A 40 -8.78 3.89 19.61
N LEU A 41 -8.10 5.02 19.44
CA LEU A 41 -7.07 5.47 20.39
C LEU A 41 -7.69 5.93 21.71
N ALA A 42 -8.79 6.65 21.67
CA ALA A 42 -9.48 7.15 22.88
C ALA A 42 -10.19 6.05 23.67
N VAL A 43 -10.68 5.02 22.97
CA VAL A 43 -11.32 3.83 23.56
C VAL A 43 -10.63 2.60 22.97
N PRO A 44 -9.55 2.12 23.61
CA PRO A 44 -8.80 0.96 23.11
C PRO A 44 -9.69 -0.26 22.97
N PRO A 45 -9.69 -0.92 21.79
CA PRO A 45 -10.51 -2.09 21.56
C PRO A 45 -9.99 -3.30 22.36
N THR A 46 -10.88 -4.17 22.76
CA THR A 46 -10.54 -5.50 23.28
C THR A 46 -10.10 -6.42 22.14
N PRO A 47 -9.45 -7.55 22.41
CA PRO A 47 -9.09 -8.51 21.35
C PRO A 47 -10.26 -9.00 20.50
N ALA A 48 -11.45 -9.15 21.10
CA ALA A 48 -12.64 -9.54 20.36
C ALA A 48 -13.13 -8.41 19.44
N VAL A 49 -13.12 -7.15 19.91
CA VAL A 49 -13.45 -5.97 19.11
C VAL A 49 -12.44 -5.80 17.96
N GLU A 50 -11.15 -5.98 18.22
CA GLU A 50 -10.11 -5.93 17.17
C GLU A 50 -10.33 -6.98 16.08
N LEU A 51 -10.61 -8.22 16.47
CA LEU A 51 -10.90 -9.30 15.55
C LEU A 51 -12.15 -9.00 14.71
N ALA A 52 -13.20 -8.46 15.32
CA ALA A 52 -14.42 -8.08 14.62
C ALA A 52 -14.17 -6.94 13.61
N ILE A 53 -13.37 -5.92 14.00
CA ILE A 53 -12.95 -4.83 13.10
C ILE A 53 -12.13 -5.38 11.93
N ALA A 54 -11.12 -6.22 12.20
CA ALA A 54 -10.27 -6.81 11.16
C ALA A 54 -11.09 -7.67 10.18
N THR A 55 -12.01 -8.49 10.71
CA THR A 55 -12.88 -9.33 9.89
C THR A 55 -13.80 -8.50 9.00
N ALA A 56 -14.46 -7.49 9.55
CA ALA A 56 -15.36 -6.61 8.80
C ALA A 56 -14.58 -5.78 7.76
N THR A 57 -13.42 -5.23 8.13
CA THR A 57 -12.53 -4.50 7.21
C THR A 57 -12.09 -5.38 6.05
N GLY A 58 -11.59 -6.59 6.34
CA GLY A 58 -11.17 -7.54 5.33
C GLY A 58 -12.29 -7.92 4.37
N ARG A 59 -13.52 -8.08 4.87
CA ARG A 59 -14.70 -8.38 4.05
C ARG A 59 -15.02 -7.22 3.09
N LEU A 60 -15.12 -6.00 3.60
CA LEU A 60 -15.42 -4.82 2.78
C LEU A 60 -14.41 -4.64 1.63
N ILE A 61 -13.13 -4.76 1.96
CA ILE A 61 -12.07 -4.57 0.95
C ILE A 61 -12.06 -5.70 -0.05
N ALA A 62 -12.27 -6.96 0.38
CA ALA A 62 -12.36 -8.11 -0.52
C ALA A 62 -13.55 -8.00 -1.49
N GLU A 63 -14.71 -7.51 -1.04
CA GLU A 63 -15.89 -7.27 -1.88
C GLU A 63 -15.60 -6.16 -2.91
N SER A 64 -14.99 -5.06 -2.47
CA SER A 64 -14.60 -3.95 -3.35
C SER A 64 -13.54 -4.37 -4.38
N GLU A 65 -12.52 -5.11 -3.95
CA GLU A 65 -11.50 -5.66 -4.84
C GLU A 65 -12.11 -6.60 -5.88
N ARG A 66 -12.99 -7.53 -5.46
CA ARG A 66 -13.66 -8.47 -6.37
C ARG A 66 -14.41 -7.76 -7.49
N THR A 67 -15.09 -6.66 -7.18
CA THR A 67 -15.78 -5.84 -8.19
C THR A 67 -14.78 -5.26 -9.18
N VAL A 68 -13.71 -4.61 -8.70
CA VAL A 68 -12.66 -4.03 -9.55
C VAL A 68 -11.99 -5.09 -10.41
N VAL A 69 -11.60 -6.22 -9.84
CA VAL A 69 -10.94 -7.32 -10.55
C VAL A 69 -11.86 -7.90 -11.62
N SER A 70 -13.15 -8.07 -11.32
CA SER A 70 -14.13 -8.55 -12.32
C SER A 70 -14.25 -7.58 -13.51
N GLU A 71 -14.21 -6.28 -13.27
CA GLU A 71 -14.22 -5.27 -14.34
C GLU A 71 -12.91 -5.30 -15.16
N VAL A 72 -11.78 -5.52 -14.51
CA VAL A 72 -10.47 -5.66 -15.17
C VAL A 72 -10.44 -6.88 -16.08
N PHE A 73 -10.81 -8.06 -15.57
CA PHE A 73 -10.87 -9.29 -16.35
C PHE A 73 -11.90 -9.24 -17.49
N ALA A 74 -12.97 -8.46 -17.33
CA ALA A 74 -13.95 -8.22 -18.40
C ALA A 74 -13.49 -7.16 -19.43
N GLY A 75 -12.30 -6.61 -19.30
CA GLY A 75 -11.78 -5.54 -20.16
C GLY A 75 -12.48 -4.18 -20.02
N LYS A 76 -13.32 -4.02 -18.98
CA LYS A 76 -14.10 -2.79 -18.73
C LYS A 76 -13.31 -1.73 -17.96
N ARG A 77 -12.22 -2.14 -17.31
CA ARG A 77 -11.34 -1.27 -16.52
C ARG A 77 -9.88 -1.67 -16.73
N LYS A 78 -9.00 -0.69 -16.77
CA LYS A 78 -7.55 -0.90 -16.65
C LYS A 78 -7.07 -0.35 -15.31
N LEU A 79 -6.17 -1.06 -14.67
CA LEU A 79 -5.52 -0.54 -13.46
C LEU A 79 -4.47 0.49 -13.86
N ARG A 80 -4.46 1.63 -13.20
CA ARG A 80 -3.53 2.73 -13.50
C ARG A 80 -2.06 2.33 -13.42
N LEU A 81 -1.73 1.46 -12.45
CA LEU A 81 -0.37 0.96 -12.29
C LEU A 81 0.09 0.05 -13.43
N THR A 82 -0.82 -0.63 -14.14
CA THR A 82 -0.48 -1.47 -15.30
C THR A 82 0.24 -0.67 -16.39
N ARG A 83 -0.14 0.61 -16.62
CA ARG A 83 0.56 1.51 -17.55
C ARG A 83 1.83 2.11 -16.97
N LEU A 84 1.83 2.44 -15.68
CA LEU A 84 2.95 3.13 -15.03
C LEU A 84 4.16 2.21 -14.82
N LEU A 85 3.94 0.98 -14.38
CA LEU A 85 5.02 0.07 -13.96
C LEU A 85 6.09 -0.21 -15.03
N PRO A 86 5.76 -0.38 -16.32
CA PRO A 86 6.77 -0.57 -17.37
C PRO A 86 7.79 0.58 -17.48
N HIS A 87 7.39 1.81 -17.16
CA HIS A 87 8.30 2.97 -17.17
C HIS A 87 9.26 2.98 -15.97
N LEU A 88 8.92 2.30 -14.87
CA LEU A 88 9.66 2.34 -13.61
C LEU A 88 10.54 1.11 -13.40
N VAL A 89 10.09 -0.06 -13.85
CA VAL A 89 10.77 -1.34 -13.59
C VAL A 89 11.98 -1.51 -14.50
N LYS A 90 13.15 -1.66 -13.88
CA LYS A 90 14.39 -2.03 -14.57
C LYS A 90 14.70 -3.51 -14.31
N PRO A 91 14.84 -4.37 -15.34
CA PRO A 91 14.95 -5.83 -15.17
C PRO A 91 16.05 -6.26 -14.20
N ALA A 92 17.22 -5.63 -14.25
CA ALA A 92 18.35 -6.02 -13.41
C ALA A 92 18.16 -5.74 -11.92
N ALA A 93 17.53 -4.59 -11.60
CA ALA A 93 17.37 -4.15 -10.21
C ALA A 93 15.99 -4.53 -9.62
N GLY A 94 14.97 -4.65 -10.47
CA GLY A 94 13.58 -4.69 -10.04
C GLY A 94 13.10 -3.31 -9.54
N LEU A 95 11.90 -3.28 -9.00
CA LEU A 95 11.31 -2.13 -8.34
C LEU A 95 10.77 -2.57 -6.99
N THR A 96 10.97 -1.80 -5.93
CA THR A 96 10.26 -2.03 -4.68
C THR A 96 9.06 -1.10 -4.59
N ILE A 97 7.90 -1.68 -4.31
CA ILE A 97 6.66 -0.98 -4.02
C ILE A 97 6.30 -1.23 -2.56
N VAL A 98 6.08 -0.16 -1.82
CA VAL A 98 5.59 -0.22 -0.44
C VAL A 98 4.15 0.27 -0.44
N THR A 99 3.23 -0.54 0.07
CA THR A 99 1.82 -0.16 0.19
C THR A 99 1.27 -0.53 1.55
N THR A 100 0.49 0.35 2.14
CA THR A 100 -0.27 0.12 3.37
C THR A 100 -1.69 -0.41 3.09
N ASN A 101 -2.06 -0.54 1.81
CA ASN A 101 -3.33 -1.12 1.40
C ASN A 101 -3.32 -2.64 1.53
N TYR A 102 -4.47 -3.20 1.90
CA TYR A 102 -4.62 -4.66 2.05
C TYR A 102 -4.99 -5.36 0.74
N ASP A 103 -5.58 -4.62 -0.23
CA ASP A 103 -5.97 -5.16 -1.54
C ASP A 103 -4.77 -5.66 -2.36
N ARG A 104 -5.05 -6.45 -3.42
CA ARG A 104 -4.05 -7.05 -4.30
C ARG A 104 -3.96 -6.35 -5.66
N LEU A 105 -4.44 -5.12 -5.77
CA LEU A 105 -4.48 -4.41 -7.04
C LEU A 105 -3.09 -4.06 -7.57
N VAL A 106 -2.09 -3.91 -6.71
CA VAL A 106 -0.69 -3.71 -7.11
C VAL A 106 -0.12 -4.98 -7.75
N GLU A 107 -0.37 -6.13 -7.13
CA GLU A 107 0.04 -7.45 -7.62
C GLU A 107 -0.59 -7.75 -8.98
N ILE A 108 -1.89 -7.54 -9.10
CA ILE A 108 -2.64 -7.75 -10.34
C ILE A 108 -2.14 -6.79 -11.43
N ALA A 109 -1.94 -5.52 -11.13
CA ALA A 109 -1.43 -4.55 -12.09
C ALA A 109 -0.02 -4.90 -12.60
N ALA A 110 0.84 -5.43 -11.73
CA ALA A 110 2.17 -5.89 -12.12
C ALA A 110 2.08 -7.09 -13.08
N GLU A 111 1.28 -8.10 -12.75
CA GLU A 111 1.12 -9.28 -13.61
C GLU A 111 0.45 -8.96 -14.95
N GLU A 112 -0.53 -8.04 -14.98
CA GLU A 112 -1.12 -7.54 -16.23
C GLU A 112 -0.11 -6.80 -17.12
N ALA A 113 0.92 -6.20 -16.52
CA ALA A 113 2.04 -5.56 -17.24
C ALA A 113 3.17 -6.54 -17.61
N ASP A 114 2.99 -7.86 -17.46
CA ASP A 114 4.01 -8.91 -17.62
C ASP A 114 5.24 -8.70 -16.70
N ILE A 115 5.00 -8.11 -15.53
CA ILE A 115 5.99 -7.88 -14.49
C ILE A 115 5.70 -8.81 -13.31
N GLY A 116 6.71 -9.55 -12.84
CA GLY A 116 6.53 -10.47 -11.73
C GLY A 116 6.21 -9.75 -10.42
N ALA A 117 5.16 -10.21 -9.73
CA ALA A 117 4.80 -9.73 -8.40
C ALA A 117 5.48 -10.58 -7.32
N ASP A 118 6.54 -10.06 -6.71
CA ASP A 118 7.28 -10.72 -5.63
C ASP A 118 6.74 -10.25 -4.27
N THR A 119 5.93 -11.09 -3.65
CA THR A 119 5.35 -10.82 -2.33
C THR A 119 6.10 -11.54 -1.20
N MET A 120 7.28 -12.10 -1.51
CA MET A 120 8.10 -12.92 -0.60
C MET A 120 7.45 -14.25 -0.17
N PHE A 121 6.27 -14.58 -0.68
CA PHE A 121 5.63 -15.88 -0.49
C PHE A 121 5.89 -16.81 -1.67
N VAL A 122 6.06 -18.11 -1.40
CA VAL A 122 6.29 -19.15 -2.39
C VAL A 122 5.19 -20.19 -2.33
N GLY A 123 4.60 -20.47 -3.46
CA GLY A 123 3.51 -21.44 -3.65
C GLY A 123 2.41 -20.86 -4.53
N ARG A 124 1.80 -21.67 -5.37
CA ARG A 124 0.73 -21.23 -6.29
C ARG A 124 -0.63 -21.14 -5.61
N PHE A 125 -0.95 -22.09 -4.77
CA PHE A 125 -2.28 -22.25 -4.19
C PHE A 125 -2.28 -22.00 -2.68
N ALA A 126 -1.22 -22.37 -1.99
CA ALA A 126 -0.97 -22.05 -0.60
C ALA A 126 0.55 -21.86 -0.45
N GLY A 127 0.95 -20.64 -0.17
CA GLY A 127 2.36 -20.26 -0.10
C GLY A 127 2.85 -20.13 1.34
N ARG A 128 4.16 -20.24 1.51
CA ARG A 128 4.84 -19.92 2.75
C ARG A 128 5.76 -18.73 2.55
N LEU A 129 5.99 -17.97 3.59
CA LEU A 129 6.96 -16.88 3.56
C LEU A 129 8.37 -17.44 3.40
N ASN A 130 9.03 -17.10 2.29
CA ASN A 130 10.42 -17.42 2.01
C ASN A 130 10.96 -16.46 0.95
N GLU A 131 11.53 -15.35 1.38
CA GLU A 131 12.05 -14.29 0.52
C GLU A 131 13.04 -14.80 -0.53
N ARG A 132 14.03 -15.59 -0.10
CA ARG A 132 15.09 -16.06 -1.01
C ARG A 132 14.53 -16.95 -2.11
N GLU A 133 13.67 -17.88 -1.78
CA GLU A 133 13.05 -18.78 -2.74
C GLU A 133 12.10 -18.02 -3.67
N SER A 134 11.34 -17.05 -3.13
CA SER A 134 10.50 -16.15 -3.93
C SER A 134 11.34 -15.38 -4.94
N GLN A 135 12.40 -14.71 -4.51
CA GLN A 135 13.30 -14.01 -5.41
C GLN A 135 13.87 -14.93 -6.50
N LEU A 136 14.34 -16.13 -6.14
CA LEU A 136 14.90 -17.08 -7.09
C LEU A 136 13.87 -17.59 -8.10
N SER A 137 12.60 -17.63 -7.77
CA SER A 137 11.54 -18.03 -8.71
C SER A 137 11.41 -17.10 -9.94
N PHE A 138 11.93 -15.87 -9.84
CA PHE A 138 12.00 -14.91 -10.94
C PHE A 138 13.31 -14.98 -11.74
N CYS A 139 14.24 -15.88 -11.40
CA CYS A 139 15.49 -16.03 -12.12
C CYS A 139 15.24 -16.71 -13.48
N ARG A 140 15.70 -16.08 -14.56
CA ARG A 140 15.66 -16.65 -15.92
C ARG A 140 16.89 -17.47 -16.25
N ASN A 141 18.04 -17.01 -15.77
CA ASN A 141 19.32 -17.53 -16.15
C ASN A 141 20.37 -17.25 -15.08
N VAL A 142 21.38 -18.11 -14.99
CA VAL A 142 22.55 -17.95 -14.13
C VAL A 142 23.79 -18.05 -14.97
N THR A 143 24.63 -17.02 -14.95
CA THR A 143 25.95 -17.06 -15.56
C THR A 143 27.01 -17.30 -14.49
N VAL A 144 27.95 -18.20 -14.75
CA VAL A 144 29.03 -18.53 -13.82
C VAL A 144 30.37 -18.18 -14.45
N LYS A 145 31.10 -17.26 -13.83
CA LYS A 145 32.53 -17.05 -14.14
C LYS A 145 33.34 -18.11 -13.41
N GLN A 146 34.31 -18.73 -14.10
CA GLN A 146 35.07 -19.81 -13.51
C GLN A 146 36.24 -19.36 -12.62
N ARG A 147 36.76 -18.13 -12.80
CA ARG A 147 37.89 -17.60 -12.01
C ARG A 147 37.73 -16.10 -11.76
N PRO A 148 37.45 -15.69 -10.51
CA PRO A 148 36.95 -16.52 -9.40
C PRO A 148 35.54 -17.06 -9.69
N ALA A 149 35.14 -18.15 -9.03
CA ALA A 149 33.82 -18.73 -9.21
C ALA A 149 32.74 -17.77 -8.65
N VAL A 150 32.07 -17.03 -9.54
CA VAL A 150 31.02 -16.07 -9.19
C VAL A 150 29.79 -16.39 -10.02
N ALA A 151 28.66 -16.68 -9.35
CA ALA A 151 27.37 -16.85 -9.98
C ALA A 151 26.65 -15.49 -10.07
N THR A 152 26.21 -15.12 -11.27
CA THR A 152 25.38 -13.94 -11.50
C THR A 152 23.99 -14.39 -11.92
N PHE A 153 22.98 -14.00 -11.15
CA PHE A 153 21.57 -14.31 -11.41
C PHE A 153 20.95 -13.22 -12.29
N HIS A 154 20.28 -13.63 -13.35
CA HIS A 154 19.56 -12.73 -14.25
C HIS A 154 18.07 -12.91 -14.07
N TYR A 155 17.40 -11.87 -13.58
CA TYR A 155 15.97 -11.90 -13.26
C TYR A 155 15.12 -11.37 -14.42
N ARG A 156 13.88 -11.87 -14.53
CA ARG A 156 12.83 -11.21 -15.31
C ARG A 156 12.41 -9.90 -14.65
N PRO A 157 11.76 -8.96 -15.38
CA PRO A 157 11.16 -7.80 -14.76
C PRO A 157 10.27 -8.20 -13.58
N ARG A 158 10.46 -7.59 -12.42
CA ARG A 158 9.72 -7.89 -11.21
C ARG A 158 9.61 -6.68 -10.29
N THR A 159 8.56 -6.69 -9.48
CA THR A 159 8.39 -5.76 -8.36
C THR A 159 8.44 -6.56 -7.05
N LEU A 160 9.21 -6.06 -6.07
CA LEU A 160 9.11 -6.51 -4.69
C LEU A 160 8.00 -5.70 -4.01
N ILE A 161 6.93 -6.35 -3.57
CA ILE A 161 5.77 -5.70 -2.97
C ILE A 161 5.81 -5.89 -1.46
N CYS A 162 6.05 -4.80 -0.75
CA CYS A 162 6.08 -4.77 0.71
C CYS A 162 4.74 -4.28 1.25
N LYS A 163 4.09 -5.09 2.09
CA LYS A 163 2.79 -4.80 2.73
C LYS A 163 2.94 -4.81 4.26
N PRO A 164 3.48 -3.75 4.86
CA PRO A 164 3.71 -3.69 6.31
C PRO A 164 2.45 -3.79 7.15
N HIS A 165 1.28 -3.54 6.56
CA HIS A 165 -0.03 -3.66 7.24
C HIS A 165 -0.79 -4.96 6.90
N GLY A 166 -0.18 -5.85 6.13
CA GLY A 166 -0.80 -7.13 5.75
C GLY A 166 -1.52 -7.13 4.42
N SER A 167 -2.16 -8.23 4.10
CA SER A 167 -2.84 -8.45 2.83
C SER A 167 -4.10 -9.30 3.00
N LEU A 168 -5.05 -9.15 2.07
CA LEU A 168 -6.30 -9.92 2.04
C LEU A 168 -6.09 -11.43 1.90
N ASP A 169 -4.97 -11.85 1.35
CA ASP A 169 -4.60 -13.24 1.07
C ASP A 169 -3.63 -13.85 2.08
N TRP A 170 -3.38 -13.15 3.21
CA TRP A 170 -2.53 -13.67 4.28
C TRP A 170 -3.36 -14.20 5.43
N TYR A 171 -3.03 -15.41 5.88
CA TYR A 171 -3.71 -16.13 6.94
C TYR A 171 -2.71 -16.80 7.89
N VAL A 172 -3.21 -17.29 9.02
CA VAL A 172 -2.43 -18.14 9.92
C VAL A 172 -2.85 -19.60 9.74
N ARG A 173 -1.88 -20.49 9.55
CA ARG A 173 -2.08 -21.94 9.58
C ARG A 173 -1.02 -22.59 10.46
N ALA A 174 -1.45 -23.30 11.49
CA ALA A 174 -0.56 -23.95 12.46
C ALA A 174 0.51 -22.97 13.04
N GLY A 175 0.09 -21.75 13.39
CA GLY A 175 0.96 -20.72 13.97
C GLY A 175 1.95 -20.06 12.98
N ARG A 176 1.80 -20.31 11.69
CA ARG A 176 2.69 -19.73 10.65
C ARG A 176 1.90 -18.91 9.63
N PRO A 177 2.46 -17.81 9.12
CA PRO A 177 1.83 -17.05 8.04
C PRO A 177 1.82 -17.89 6.76
N VAL A 178 0.68 -17.91 6.09
CA VAL A 178 0.50 -18.55 4.79
C VAL A 178 -0.22 -17.58 3.84
N PHE A 179 0.16 -17.64 2.58
CA PHE A 179 -0.56 -17.03 1.49
C PHE A 179 -1.63 -17.99 0.96
N TYR A 180 -2.85 -17.49 0.73
CA TYR A 180 -3.90 -18.21 0.03
C TYR A 180 -4.75 -17.22 -0.76
N PRO A 181 -4.88 -17.34 -2.10
CA PRO A 181 -5.49 -16.33 -2.96
C PRO A 181 -7.01 -16.23 -2.83
N GLY A 182 -7.66 -17.23 -2.23
CA GLY A 182 -9.12 -17.28 -2.05
C GLY A 182 -9.57 -16.79 -0.67
N ASP A 183 -10.89 -16.74 -0.50
CA ASP A 183 -11.51 -16.49 0.80
C ASP A 183 -11.60 -17.79 1.60
N LEU A 184 -11.11 -17.76 2.82
CA LEU A 184 -11.26 -18.86 3.77
C LEU A 184 -12.38 -18.53 4.77
N VAL A 185 -13.32 -19.46 4.93
CA VAL A 185 -14.36 -19.37 5.95
C VAL A 185 -13.70 -19.63 7.32
N ASP A 186 -14.07 -18.84 8.32
CA ASP A 186 -13.59 -18.96 9.71
C ASP A 186 -12.07 -18.81 9.90
N ALA A 187 -11.35 -18.28 8.90
CA ALA A 187 -9.94 -17.99 9.01
C ALA A 187 -9.70 -16.48 9.23
N VAL A 188 -8.79 -16.19 10.15
CA VAL A 188 -8.40 -14.80 10.44
C VAL A 188 -7.36 -14.33 9.42
N ARG A 189 -7.69 -13.23 8.72
CA ARG A 189 -6.73 -12.55 7.86
C ARG A 189 -5.69 -11.82 8.68
N LEU A 190 -4.46 -11.85 8.19
CA LEU A 190 -3.36 -11.07 8.76
C LEU A 190 -3.38 -9.66 8.17
N ILE A 191 -4.14 -8.78 8.81
CA ILE A 191 -4.19 -7.34 8.51
C ILE A 191 -4.10 -6.53 9.81
N ILE A 192 -3.39 -5.42 9.78
CA ILE A 192 -3.27 -4.47 10.90
C ILE A 192 -4.25 -3.34 10.68
N THR A 193 -5.34 -3.33 11.43
CA THR A 193 -6.34 -2.28 11.37
C THR A 193 -5.97 -1.08 12.25
N PRO A 194 -6.57 0.11 12.03
CA PRO A 194 -6.40 1.24 12.93
C PRO A 194 -6.76 0.87 14.37
N GLY A 195 -5.92 1.28 15.34
CA GLY A 195 -6.14 1.01 16.77
C GLY A 195 -4.84 0.93 17.57
N HIS A 196 -4.97 0.71 18.88
CA HIS A 196 -3.86 0.77 19.83
C HIS A 196 -2.82 -0.37 19.66
N ASN A 197 -3.23 -1.54 19.16
CA ASN A 197 -2.37 -2.70 18.99
C ASN A 197 -1.59 -2.72 17.66
N LYS A 198 -1.68 -1.67 16.87
CA LYS A 198 -0.90 -1.49 15.63
C LYS A 198 0.60 -1.77 15.85
N PHE A 199 1.13 -1.34 16.99
CA PHE A 199 2.51 -1.57 17.39
C PHE A 199 2.81 -3.04 17.76
N ARG A 200 1.90 -3.71 18.49
CA ARG A 200 2.12 -5.07 18.98
C ARG A 200 2.06 -6.10 17.85
N ASN A 201 1.05 -6.01 16.99
CA ASN A 201 0.86 -6.95 15.87
C ASN A 201 1.90 -6.77 14.76
N GLY A 202 2.51 -5.59 14.67
CA GLY A 202 3.50 -5.31 13.64
C GLY A 202 4.89 -5.91 13.89
N TYR A 203 5.18 -6.50 15.05
CA TYR A 203 6.45 -7.19 15.34
C TYR A 203 6.40 -8.67 15.04
N ASP A 204 5.26 -9.21 14.64
CA ASP A 204 5.11 -10.61 14.30
C ASP A 204 5.23 -10.83 12.78
N SER A 205 5.75 -11.99 12.38
CA SER A 205 5.81 -12.39 10.98
C SER A 205 4.37 -12.58 10.42
N PRO A 206 4.07 -12.07 9.21
CA PRO A 206 4.96 -11.56 8.17
C PRO A 206 5.20 -10.05 8.21
N PHE A 207 4.53 -9.30 9.11
CA PHE A 207 4.53 -7.84 9.13
C PHE A 207 5.91 -7.24 9.36
N ASP A 208 6.66 -7.76 10.35
CA ASP A 208 8.03 -7.35 10.66
C ASP A 208 8.95 -7.51 9.46
N HIS A 209 8.82 -8.65 8.74
CA HIS A 209 9.63 -8.93 7.56
C HIS A 209 9.34 -7.95 6.43
N HIS A 210 8.06 -7.72 6.09
CA HIS A 210 7.66 -6.77 5.07
C HIS A 210 8.03 -5.32 5.43
N ARG A 211 7.97 -4.96 6.72
CA ARG A 211 8.38 -3.65 7.21
C ARG A 211 9.88 -3.46 7.10
N SER A 212 10.67 -4.43 7.54
CA SER A 212 12.12 -4.37 7.42
C SER A 212 12.55 -4.17 5.97
N LYS A 213 11.93 -4.91 5.04
CA LYS A 213 12.19 -4.75 3.60
C LYS A 213 11.75 -3.39 3.05
N ALA A 214 10.62 -2.87 3.50
CA ALA A 214 10.17 -1.53 3.14
C ALA A 214 11.16 -0.47 3.61
N ASN A 215 11.60 -0.54 4.86
CA ASN A 215 12.58 0.38 5.44
C ASN A 215 13.92 0.30 4.70
N ASP A 216 14.45 -0.90 4.47
CA ASP A 216 15.66 -1.11 3.68
C ASP A 216 15.55 -0.51 2.28
N ALA A 217 14.40 -0.63 1.63
CA ALA A 217 14.16 -0.07 0.31
C ALA A 217 14.11 1.46 0.34
N ILE A 218 13.42 2.05 1.32
CA ILE A 218 13.34 3.50 1.52
C ILE A 218 14.75 4.07 1.76
N ASP A 219 15.52 3.47 2.65
CA ASP A 219 16.86 3.94 3.00
C ASP A 219 17.83 3.93 1.80
N ARG A 220 17.69 2.95 0.90
CA ARG A 220 18.53 2.78 -0.29
C ARG A 220 18.00 3.46 -1.54
N ALA A 221 16.76 3.92 -1.53
CA ALA A 221 16.15 4.53 -2.72
C ALA A 221 16.88 5.81 -3.12
N SER A 222 17.14 5.99 -4.41
CA SER A 222 17.72 7.21 -4.96
C SER A 222 16.67 8.30 -5.20
N ARG A 223 15.39 7.93 -5.28
CA ARG A 223 14.24 8.82 -5.51
C ARG A 223 12.96 8.15 -5.06
N PHE A 224 11.93 8.93 -4.85
CA PHE A 224 10.60 8.46 -4.46
C PHE A 224 9.52 8.88 -5.45
N LEU A 225 8.57 7.98 -5.68
CA LEU A 225 7.27 8.28 -6.26
C LEU A 225 6.20 7.89 -5.23
N LEU A 226 5.44 8.87 -4.76
CA LEU A 226 4.40 8.70 -3.76
C LEU A 226 3.03 8.87 -4.42
N LEU A 227 2.20 7.84 -4.36
CA LEU A 227 0.86 7.83 -4.96
C LEU A 227 -0.20 7.79 -3.87
N GLY A 228 -0.92 8.90 -3.67
CA GLY A 228 -1.98 9.01 -2.67
C GLY A 228 -1.53 8.81 -1.23
N TYR A 229 -0.26 9.04 -0.91
CA TYR A 229 0.28 8.85 0.43
C TYR A 229 0.08 10.10 1.30
N GLY A 230 -0.55 9.90 2.47
CA GLY A 230 -0.96 10.99 3.35
C GLY A 230 0.02 11.37 4.46
N PHE A 231 1.15 10.69 4.60
CA PHE A 231 2.09 10.86 5.73
C PHE A 231 1.43 10.65 7.10
N ASN A 232 0.65 9.57 7.21
CA ASN A 232 -0.05 9.19 8.45
C ASN A 232 0.42 7.84 9.01
N ASP A 233 1.58 7.35 8.57
CA ASP A 233 2.17 6.09 9.01
C ASP A 233 3.51 6.33 9.69
N ASP A 234 3.50 6.42 11.03
CA ASP A 234 4.68 6.74 11.84
C ASP A 234 5.87 5.80 11.56
N HIS A 235 5.61 4.52 11.25
CA HIS A 235 6.68 3.57 10.99
C HIS A 235 7.40 3.84 9.67
N LEU A 236 6.65 4.13 8.60
CA LEU A 236 7.25 4.48 7.31
C LEU A 236 7.89 5.86 7.37
N GLU A 237 7.29 6.80 8.09
CA GLU A 237 7.77 8.17 8.18
C GLU A 237 9.11 8.29 8.92
N THR A 238 9.42 7.41 9.87
CA THR A 238 10.72 7.40 10.53
C THR A 238 11.89 7.22 9.55
N HIS A 239 11.66 6.60 8.40
CA HIS A 239 12.65 6.42 7.32
C HIS A 239 12.43 7.39 6.16
N LEU A 240 11.18 7.55 5.71
CA LEU A 240 10.85 8.32 4.51
C LEU A 240 11.10 9.82 4.69
N SER A 241 10.60 10.40 5.79
CA SER A 241 10.68 11.84 6.04
C SER A 241 12.13 12.35 6.15
N PRO A 242 13.07 11.68 6.86
CA PRO A 242 14.49 12.08 6.86
C PRO A 242 15.13 12.00 5.48
N CYS A 243 14.78 11.00 4.67
CA CYS A 243 15.30 10.85 3.31
C CYS A 243 14.86 12.00 2.40
N ILE A 244 13.59 12.38 2.45
CA ILE A 244 13.02 13.49 1.67
C ILE A 244 13.68 14.81 2.12
N LYS A 245 13.72 15.09 3.42
CA LYS A 245 14.35 16.28 4.00
C LYS A 245 15.86 16.34 3.71
N GLY A 246 16.51 15.18 3.57
CA GLY A 246 17.91 15.03 3.18
C GLY A 246 18.18 15.27 1.69
N GLY A 247 17.17 15.69 0.90
CA GLY A 247 17.35 16.11 -0.49
C GLY A 247 17.07 15.03 -1.55
N ARG A 248 16.52 13.86 -1.17
CA ARG A 248 16.17 12.84 -2.18
C ARG A 248 15.02 13.32 -3.07
N PRO A 249 15.18 13.29 -4.41
CA PRO A 249 14.13 13.66 -5.34
C PRO A 249 12.83 12.90 -5.07
N THR A 250 11.75 13.62 -4.93
CA THR A 250 10.44 13.07 -4.58
C THR A 250 9.36 13.65 -5.47
N LEU A 251 8.56 12.79 -6.10
CA LEU A 251 7.37 13.17 -6.84
C LEU A 251 6.14 12.63 -6.11
N MET A 252 5.16 13.49 -5.86
CA MET A 252 3.89 13.14 -5.23
C MET A 252 2.74 13.35 -6.22
N LEU A 253 1.92 12.32 -6.43
CA LEU A 253 0.66 12.41 -7.18
C LEU A 253 -0.48 12.04 -6.24
N THR A 254 -1.45 12.95 -6.10
CA THR A 254 -2.59 12.71 -5.21
C THR A 254 -3.81 13.52 -5.60
N ARG A 255 -4.99 13.06 -5.19
CA ARG A 255 -6.20 13.85 -5.30
C ARG A 255 -6.23 15.01 -4.30
N SER A 256 -5.63 14.83 -3.10
CA SER A 256 -5.55 15.86 -2.07
C SER A 256 -4.30 15.68 -1.25
N LEU A 257 -3.48 16.74 -1.16
CA LEU A 257 -2.29 16.75 -0.31
C LEU A 257 -2.70 16.85 1.16
N SER A 258 -2.11 16.02 2.00
CA SER A 258 -2.18 16.25 3.44
C SER A 258 -1.40 17.52 3.81
N THR A 259 -1.66 18.05 5.00
CA THR A 259 -0.91 19.21 5.51
C THR A 259 0.60 18.95 5.51
N VAL A 260 1.02 17.76 5.91
CA VAL A 260 2.44 17.36 5.94
C VAL A 260 3.02 17.30 4.52
N ALA A 261 2.31 16.65 3.58
CA ALA A 261 2.77 16.55 2.20
C ALA A 261 2.92 17.93 1.52
N ARG A 262 1.96 18.82 1.74
CA ARG A 262 2.01 20.20 1.22
C ARG A 262 3.18 20.99 1.82
N GLN A 263 3.37 20.90 3.12
CA GLN A 263 4.52 21.55 3.78
C GLN A 263 5.85 21.03 3.24
N LEU A 264 6.02 19.72 3.06
CA LEU A 264 7.23 19.14 2.47
C LEU A 264 7.48 19.72 1.06
N ALA A 265 6.47 19.83 0.21
CA ALA A 265 6.61 20.34 -1.14
C ALA A 265 6.95 21.85 -1.16
N LEU A 266 6.39 22.64 -0.25
CA LEU A 266 6.67 24.08 -0.15
C LEU A 266 8.01 24.40 0.52
N MET A 267 8.55 23.49 1.34
CA MET A 267 9.79 23.72 2.07
C MET A 267 11.04 23.11 1.42
N HIS A 268 10.88 22.15 0.52
CA HIS A 268 12.00 21.38 -0.04
C HIS A 268 11.97 21.38 -1.57
N ALA A 269 12.97 22.00 -2.20
CA ALA A 269 13.06 22.14 -3.67
C ALA A 269 13.21 20.79 -4.42
N ASN A 270 13.60 19.71 -3.73
CA ASN A 270 13.68 18.36 -4.28
C ASN A 270 12.32 17.64 -4.30
N VAL A 271 11.25 18.28 -3.87
CA VAL A 271 9.90 17.72 -3.86
C VAL A 271 9.05 18.40 -4.91
N ILE A 272 8.44 17.58 -5.78
CA ILE A 272 7.41 17.99 -6.73
C ILE A 272 6.10 17.34 -6.30
N ALA A 273 5.03 18.11 -6.19
CA ALA A 273 3.71 17.59 -5.83
C ALA A 273 2.65 18.03 -6.85
N LEU A 274 1.83 17.07 -7.25
CA LEU A 274 0.71 17.26 -8.18
C LEU A 274 -0.58 16.85 -7.47
N GLU A 275 -1.52 17.81 -7.39
CA GLU A 275 -2.78 17.66 -6.69
C GLU A 275 -3.95 18.06 -7.59
N TYR A 276 -5.08 17.35 -7.49
CA TYR A 276 -6.32 17.81 -8.10
C TYR A 276 -6.73 19.16 -7.52
N ALA A 277 -7.09 20.07 -8.38
CA ALA A 277 -7.72 21.33 -7.98
C ALA A 277 -8.84 21.71 -8.97
N GLU A 278 -9.75 22.53 -8.47
CA GLU A 278 -10.79 23.18 -9.27
C GLU A 278 -10.77 24.66 -8.92
N VAL A 279 -10.54 25.49 -9.94
CA VAL A 279 -10.49 26.95 -9.81
C VAL A 279 -11.53 27.55 -10.77
N GLU A 280 -12.45 28.35 -10.24
CA GLU A 280 -13.53 28.99 -11.02
C GLU A 280 -14.34 27.99 -11.85
N GLY A 281 -14.58 26.77 -11.32
CA GLY A 281 -15.32 25.71 -12.01
C GLY A 281 -14.53 24.95 -13.07
N VAL A 282 -13.24 25.22 -13.22
CA VAL A 282 -12.35 24.50 -14.15
C VAL A 282 -11.48 23.52 -13.35
N ALA A 283 -11.68 22.23 -13.62
CA ALA A 283 -10.83 21.18 -13.05
C ALA A 283 -9.43 21.21 -13.67
N GLY A 284 -8.42 20.85 -12.87
CA GLY A 284 -7.03 20.83 -13.34
C GLY A 284 -6.07 20.25 -12.30
N THR A 285 -4.80 20.59 -12.43
CA THR A 285 -3.75 20.17 -11.50
C THR A 285 -3.06 21.39 -10.90
N THR A 286 -3.02 21.43 -9.58
CA THR A 286 -2.07 22.29 -8.87
C THR A 286 -0.73 21.57 -8.80
N VAL A 287 0.31 22.23 -9.26
CA VAL A 287 1.70 21.76 -9.24
C VAL A 287 2.50 22.60 -8.25
N ILE A 288 3.18 21.95 -7.32
CA ILE A 288 4.18 22.58 -6.48
C ILE A 288 5.54 22.09 -6.96
N ILE A 289 6.35 22.99 -7.47
CA ILE A 289 7.71 22.73 -7.96
C ILE A 289 8.61 23.89 -7.55
N GLU A 290 9.85 23.59 -7.12
CA GLU A 290 10.78 24.63 -6.64
C GLU A 290 10.15 25.54 -5.58
N GLN A 291 9.34 24.94 -4.69
CA GLN A 291 8.63 25.63 -3.60
C GLN A 291 7.58 26.66 -4.06
N LYS A 292 7.21 26.65 -5.33
CA LYS A 292 6.20 27.53 -5.95
C LYS A 292 4.98 26.74 -6.39
N GLU A 293 3.82 27.27 -6.11
CA GLU A 293 2.53 26.69 -6.49
C GLU A 293 1.99 27.35 -7.76
N SER A 294 1.52 26.53 -8.70
CA SER A 294 0.92 26.98 -9.95
C SER A 294 -0.25 26.07 -10.33
N PHE A 295 -1.33 26.63 -10.86
CA PHE A 295 -2.49 25.88 -11.33
C PHE A 295 -2.47 25.72 -12.85
N PHE A 296 -2.71 24.50 -13.32
CA PHE A 296 -2.78 24.13 -14.74
C PHE A 296 -4.21 23.65 -15.05
N PRO A 297 -5.04 24.53 -15.67
CA PRO A 297 -6.42 24.19 -15.98
C PRO A 297 -6.53 23.13 -17.08
N GLY A 298 -7.52 22.25 -16.97
CA GLY A 298 -7.84 21.24 -17.98
C GLY A 298 -6.88 20.04 -18.05
N ILE A 299 -5.78 20.04 -17.28
CA ILE A 299 -4.77 18.98 -17.31
C ILE A 299 -4.79 18.19 -16.01
N GLY A 300 -5.00 16.87 -16.11
CA GLY A 300 -5.17 15.97 -14.95
C GLY A 300 -3.90 15.28 -14.48
N MET A 301 -2.72 15.90 -14.54
CA MET A 301 -1.42 15.27 -14.20
C MET A 301 -1.32 14.72 -12.77
N TRP A 302 -2.23 15.06 -11.87
CA TRP A 302 -2.34 14.48 -10.53
C TRP A 302 -2.80 13.01 -10.55
N ASP A 303 -3.50 12.61 -11.61
CA ASP A 303 -3.94 11.23 -11.86
C ASP A 303 -2.86 10.44 -12.61
N VAL A 304 -2.65 9.21 -12.23
CA VAL A 304 -1.57 8.36 -12.78
C VAL A 304 -1.72 8.13 -14.28
N ASP A 305 -2.94 7.91 -14.80
CA ASP A 305 -3.14 7.67 -16.24
C ASP A 305 -2.82 8.93 -17.05
N SER A 306 -3.31 10.08 -16.59
CA SER A 306 -3.01 11.38 -17.23
C SER A 306 -1.51 11.71 -17.11
N PHE A 307 -0.88 11.42 -15.97
CA PHE A 307 0.56 11.60 -15.79
C PHE A 307 1.36 10.76 -16.78
N VAL A 308 0.98 9.49 -16.98
CA VAL A 308 1.65 8.64 -17.97
C VAL A 308 1.49 9.24 -19.37
N THR A 309 0.28 9.63 -19.76
CA THR A 309 0.01 10.19 -21.08
C THR A 309 0.75 11.51 -21.33
N GLU A 310 0.70 12.45 -20.37
CA GLU A 310 1.20 13.81 -20.57
C GLU A 310 2.71 13.96 -20.29
N VAL A 311 3.28 13.07 -19.49
CA VAL A 311 4.67 13.24 -19.02
C VAL A 311 5.59 12.09 -19.45
N LEU A 312 5.12 10.85 -19.47
CA LEU A 312 5.95 9.68 -19.77
C LEU A 312 5.84 9.21 -21.22
N GLU A 313 4.68 9.43 -21.85
CA GLU A 313 4.38 9.06 -23.25
C GLU A 313 3.85 10.28 -24.04
N PRO A 314 4.54 11.45 -24.04
CA PRO A 314 4.04 12.69 -24.66
C PRO A 314 3.95 12.63 -26.18
#